data_cafad5a7b2dd878ef0899d437b4eb59c
#
_entry.id   cafad5a7b2dd878ef0899d437b4eb59c
#
_cell.length_a   1.000
_cell.length_b   1.000
_cell.length_c   1.000
_cell.angle_alpha   90.00
_cell.angle_beta   90.00
_cell.angle_gamma   90.00
#
_symmetry.space_group_name_H-M   'P 1'
#
loop_
_entity.id
_entity.type
_entity.pdbx_description
1 polymer ?
#
loop_
_entity_poly.entity_id
_entity_poly.type
_entity_poly.pdbx_seq_one_letter_code
_entity_poly.pdbx_strand_id
1 'polypeptide(L)'
;IKQYAVLLRRLQTLFQGHVDTNYNFLGDPDKFMEKIADTPYLTQRNYANAVIVLLMALNNNNDYDQLVKTYSVFRDKLNQRYLEEQAGGQVSAKQAENFATTEEIFDLLKKMKADLKDTDDTNLSKKEKQLLQAYVLFSIYARMPMRNDVAGMKSITASEFNKLSQEDKADNNYLVMGRSNLSFLLNDYKTNKSYGSLSLDIDDQELKRILRHWVKVNGQGVLFKTSTGKPITRIELSKILLKYSDQYINKRISTTLLRKIFLS
;
A
#
# COMPACT_ATOMS: atom_id res chain seq x y z
N ILE A 1 9.35 -11.73 9.46
CA ILE A 1 10.66 -11.89 10.14
C ILE A 1 11.57 -10.69 9.83
N LYS A 2 11.90 -10.35 8.56
CA LYS A 2 12.81 -9.22 8.21
C LYS A 2 12.42 -7.89 8.88
N GLN A 3 11.14 -7.60 9.00
CA GLN A 3 10.65 -6.34 9.58
C GLN A 3 10.93 -6.25 11.09
N TYR A 4 10.74 -7.33 11.83
CA TYR A 4 11.05 -7.39 13.26
C TYR A 4 12.57 -7.26 13.52
N ALA A 5 13.41 -7.88 12.71
CA ALA A 5 14.86 -7.73 12.82
C ALA A 5 15.31 -6.26 12.67
N VAL A 6 14.69 -5.48 11.77
CA VAL A 6 14.98 -4.04 11.64
C VAL A 6 14.58 -3.27 12.91
N LEU A 7 13.41 -3.59 13.48
CA LEU A 7 12.93 -2.94 14.70
C LEU A 7 13.83 -3.28 15.91
N LEU A 8 14.24 -4.53 16.04
CA LEU A 8 15.15 -4.97 17.12
C LEU A 8 16.52 -4.29 17.03
N ARG A 9 17.08 -4.13 15.82
CA ARG A 9 18.33 -3.37 15.64
C ARG A 9 18.18 -1.90 16.05
N ARG A 10 17.05 -1.27 15.72
CA ARG A 10 16.76 0.11 16.16
C ARG A 10 16.66 0.22 17.68
N LEU A 11 16.04 -0.78 18.34
CA LEU A 11 15.99 -0.84 19.79
C LEU A 11 17.38 -0.99 20.39
N GLN A 12 18.23 -1.87 19.87
CA GLN A 12 19.61 -1.99 20.33
C GLN A 12 20.37 -0.66 20.21
N THR A 13 20.27 0.01 19.08
CA THR A 13 20.87 1.35 18.90
C THR A 13 20.32 2.36 19.92
N LEU A 14 19.01 2.33 20.19
CA LEU A 14 18.37 3.24 21.15
C LEU A 14 18.83 3.00 22.61
N PHE A 15 19.03 1.72 23.00
CA PHE A 15 19.36 1.34 24.36
C PHE A 15 20.87 1.26 24.63
N GLN A 16 21.65 0.82 23.65
CA GLN A 16 23.06 0.47 23.80
C GLN A 16 23.99 1.34 22.95
N GLY A 17 23.45 2.12 21.99
CA GLY A 17 24.22 2.93 21.04
C GLY A 17 24.81 2.15 19.87
N HIS A 18 24.76 0.81 19.89
CA HIS A 18 25.28 -0.07 18.84
C HIS A 18 24.41 -1.32 18.68
N VAL A 19 24.65 -2.09 17.65
CA VAL A 19 23.96 -3.37 17.37
C VAL A 19 24.91 -4.50 17.71
N ASP A 20 24.45 -5.42 18.57
CA ASP A 20 25.17 -6.66 18.96
C ASP A 20 24.20 -7.85 19.07
N THR A 21 24.60 -8.91 19.74
CA THR A 21 23.76 -10.09 20.03
C THR A 21 23.08 -10.03 21.40
N ASN A 22 23.34 -8.97 22.19
CA ASN A 22 22.85 -8.83 23.55
C ASN A 22 21.52 -8.09 23.58
N TYR A 23 20.50 -8.67 24.21
CA TYR A 23 19.17 -8.12 24.42
C TYR A 23 18.80 -8.03 25.91
N ASN A 24 19.77 -7.98 26.83
CA ASN A 24 19.51 -7.96 28.27
C ASN A 24 18.65 -6.79 28.73
N PHE A 25 18.66 -5.67 28.00
CA PHE A 25 17.78 -4.52 28.25
C PHE A 25 16.29 -4.85 28.17
N LEU A 26 15.89 -5.96 27.55
CA LEU A 26 14.52 -6.45 27.51
C LEU A 26 14.05 -7.11 28.79
N GLY A 27 14.97 -7.42 29.73
CA GLY A 27 14.65 -7.98 31.03
C GLY A 27 13.99 -6.98 32.00
N ASP A 28 13.99 -5.68 31.66
CA ASP A 28 13.37 -4.59 32.43
C ASP A 28 12.27 -3.88 31.58
N PRO A 29 11.03 -4.37 31.60
CA PRO A 29 9.95 -3.80 30.84
C PRO A 29 9.62 -2.34 31.19
N ASP A 30 9.77 -1.93 32.45
CA ASP A 30 9.43 -0.56 32.88
C ASP A 30 10.43 0.42 32.28
N LYS A 31 11.72 0.13 32.36
CA LYS A 31 12.76 0.92 31.71
C LYS A 31 12.64 0.92 30.20
N PHE A 32 12.19 -0.19 29.62
CA PHE A 32 11.90 -0.27 28.20
C PHE A 32 10.78 0.70 27.82
N MET A 33 9.65 0.67 28.52
CA MET A 33 8.48 1.53 28.25
C MET A 33 8.83 3.01 28.43
N GLU A 34 9.57 3.36 29.48
CA GLU A 34 10.07 4.73 29.71
C GLU A 34 10.93 5.21 28.53
N LYS A 35 11.89 4.39 28.10
CA LYS A 35 12.84 4.77 27.03
C LYS A 35 12.18 5.01 25.68
N ILE A 36 11.07 4.34 25.38
CA ILE A 36 10.34 4.51 24.12
C ILE A 36 9.15 5.46 24.22
N ALA A 37 8.87 6.04 25.40
CA ALA A 37 7.68 6.84 25.68
C ALA A 37 7.50 8.03 24.73
N ASP A 38 8.57 8.69 24.32
CA ASP A 38 8.56 9.83 23.38
C ASP A 38 8.36 9.43 21.92
N THR A 39 8.37 8.13 21.62
CA THR A 39 8.09 7.68 20.25
C THR A 39 6.58 7.60 19.99
N PRO A 40 6.11 7.78 18.72
CA PRO A 40 4.69 7.61 18.40
C PRO A 40 4.14 6.25 18.89
N TYR A 41 2.96 6.22 19.48
CA TYR A 41 2.39 5.01 20.09
C TYR A 41 2.29 3.82 19.13
N LEU A 42 2.08 4.05 17.82
CA LEU A 42 2.13 2.99 16.80
C LEU A 42 3.55 2.41 16.64
N THR A 43 4.59 3.23 16.83
CA THR A 43 5.98 2.76 16.85
C THR A 43 6.26 1.95 18.11
N GLN A 44 5.79 2.42 19.28
CA GLN A 44 5.87 1.68 20.55
C GLN A 44 5.22 0.29 20.41
N ARG A 45 4.01 0.22 19.83
CA ARG A 45 3.31 -1.03 19.55
C ARG A 45 4.12 -1.97 18.66
N ASN A 46 4.76 -1.44 17.62
CA ASN A 46 5.59 -2.23 16.71
C ASN A 46 6.86 -2.74 17.40
N TYR A 47 7.45 -1.94 18.29
CA TYR A 47 8.58 -2.36 19.13
C TYR A 47 8.16 -3.49 20.08
N ALA A 48 7.04 -3.33 20.79
CA ALA A 48 6.50 -4.38 21.66
C ALA A 48 6.25 -5.69 20.90
N ASN A 49 5.66 -5.64 19.70
CA ASN A 49 5.48 -6.82 18.86
C ASN A 49 6.82 -7.50 18.48
N ALA A 50 7.85 -6.70 18.16
CA ALA A 50 9.17 -7.24 17.80
C ALA A 50 9.83 -7.94 18.99
N VAL A 51 9.70 -7.35 20.20
CA VAL A 51 10.19 -7.93 21.47
C VAL A 51 9.46 -9.23 21.80
N ILE A 52 8.13 -9.25 21.74
CA ILE A 52 7.33 -10.46 21.98
C ILE A 52 7.78 -11.60 21.06
N VAL A 53 7.93 -11.33 19.76
CA VAL A 53 8.36 -12.35 18.78
C VAL A 53 9.75 -12.85 19.07
N LEU A 54 10.68 -11.98 19.50
CA LEU A 54 12.02 -12.40 19.90
C LEU A 54 11.99 -13.27 21.17
N LEU A 55 11.31 -12.81 22.22
CA LEU A 55 11.21 -13.55 23.48
C LEU A 55 10.54 -14.91 23.28
N MET A 56 9.47 -14.99 22.48
CA MET A 56 8.84 -16.26 22.14
C MET A 56 9.78 -17.20 21.36
N ALA A 57 10.63 -16.66 20.48
CA ALA A 57 11.60 -17.46 19.74
C ALA A 57 12.75 -17.98 20.61
N LEU A 58 13.06 -17.29 21.71
CA LEU A 58 14.09 -17.67 22.69
C LEU A 58 13.57 -18.53 23.85
N ASN A 59 12.23 -18.66 23.95
CA ASN A 59 11.57 -19.27 25.10
C ASN A 59 11.55 -20.82 25.01
N ASN A 60 12.68 -21.44 25.30
CA ASN A 60 12.82 -22.91 25.23
C ASN A 60 12.25 -23.63 26.45
N ASN A 61 12.27 -23.01 27.67
CA ASN A 61 11.91 -23.62 28.94
C ASN A 61 10.93 -22.77 29.76
N ASN A 62 10.12 -21.93 29.13
CA ASN A 62 9.20 -20.96 29.75
C ASN A 62 9.93 -19.85 30.57
N ASP A 63 11.23 -19.67 30.37
CA ASP A 63 12.05 -18.68 31.09
C ASP A 63 11.61 -17.24 30.84
N TYR A 64 10.94 -16.99 29.70
CA TYR A 64 10.48 -15.65 29.27
C TYR A 64 8.98 -15.43 29.37
N ASP A 65 8.19 -16.39 29.87
CA ASP A 65 6.72 -16.29 29.87
C ASP A 65 6.20 -15.03 30.55
N GLN A 66 6.79 -14.66 31.70
CA GLN A 66 6.39 -13.46 32.42
C GLN A 66 6.70 -12.18 31.64
N LEU A 67 7.87 -12.12 30.96
CA LEU A 67 8.21 -11.00 30.09
C LEU A 67 7.30 -10.91 28.88
N VAL A 68 7.03 -12.02 28.21
CA VAL A 68 6.08 -12.10 27.08
C VAL A 68 4.71 -11.60 27.51
N LYS A 69 4.22 -12.01 28.68
CA LYS A 69 2.94 -11.54 29.23
C LYS A 69 2.95 -10.03 29.47
N THR A 70 4.00 -9.49 30.11
CA THR A 70 4.11 -8.05 30.40
C THR A 70 4.14 -7.21 29.12
N TYR A 71 4.97 -7.57 28.15
CA TYR A 71 5.02 -6.89 26.86
C TYR A 71 3.71 -7.03 26.05
N SER A 72 3.01 -8.17 26.19
CA SER A 72 1.71 -8.37 25.55
C SER A 72 0.64 -7.44 26.12
N VAL A 73 0.58 -7.29 27.45
CA VAL A 73 -0.34 -6.35 28.11
C VAL A 73 -0.07 -4.90 27.64
N PHE A 74 1.21 -4.50 27.58
CA PHE A 74 1.59 -3.19 27.06
C PHE A 74 1.14 -3.00 25.61
N ARG A 75 1.46 -3.95 24.73
CA ARG A 75 1.03 -3.95 23.33
C ARG A 75 -0.50 -3.85 23.20
N ASP A 76 -1.25 -4.57 24.02
CA ASP A 76 -2.71 -4.63 23.93
C ASP A 76 -3.37 -3.32 24.35
N LYS A 77 -2.81 -2.60 25.33
CA LYS A 77 -3.23 -1.23 25.64
C LYS A 77 -3.06 -0.29 24.43
N LEU A 78 -1.93 -0.40 23.73
CA LEU A 78 -1.69 0.40 22.53
C LEU A 78 -2.58 -0.03 21.35
N ASN A 79 -2.93 -1.31 21.24
CA ASN A 79 -3.91 -1.81 20.27
C ASN A 79 -5.32 -1.27 20.56
N GLN A 80 -5.73 -1.25 21.82
CA GLN A 80 -7.02 -0.72 22.22
C GLN A 80 -7.14 0.75 21.81
N ARG A 81 -6.13 1.56 22.13
CA ARG A 81 -6.08 2.97 21.69
C ARG A 81 -6.20 3.10 20.17
N TYR A 82 -5.50 2.25 19.42
CA TYR A 82 -5.58 2.23 17.97
C TYR A 82 -6.98 1.89 17.45
N LEU A 83 -7.66 0.93 18.07
CA LEU A 83 -9.03 0.56 17.70
C LEU A 83 -10.02 1.69 17.98
N GLU A 84 -9.89 2.36 19.12
CA GLU A 84 -10.71 3.52 19.49
C GLU A 84 -10.53 4.68 18.50
N GLU A 85 -9.29 5.02 18.12
CA GLU A 85 -9.00 6.04 17.11
C GLU A 85 -9.57 5.64 15.72
N GLN A 86 -9.52 4.34 15.36
CA GLN A 86 -10.10 3.87 14.10
C GLN A 86 -11.63 3.87 14.11
N ALA A 87 -12.25 3.49 15.22
CA ALA A 87 -13.71 3.52 15.38
C ALA A 87 -14.27 4.94 15.34
N GLY A 88 -13.50 5.92 15.84
CA GLY A 88 -13.86 7.34 15.78
C GLY A 88 -13.72 7.97 14.37
N GLY A 89 -13.28 7.21 13.36
CA GLY A 89 -13.08 7.71 11.98
C GLY A 89 -12.00 8.81 11.88
N GLN A 90 -11.24 9.04 12.94
CA GLN A 90 -10.26 10.14 12.99
C GLN A 90 -9.12 9.91 12.03
N VAL A 91 -8.90 10.87 11.16
CA VAL A 91 -7.66 10.98 10.38
C VAL A 91 -6.56 11.56 11.28
N SER A 92 -5.34 11.05 11.18
CA SER A 92 -4.21 11.66 11.90
C SER A 92 -4.02 13.12 11.47
N ALA A 93 -3.44 13.98 12.33
CA ALA A 93 -3.18 15.39 12.00
C ALA A 93 -2.50 15.54 10.63
N LYS A 94 -1.47 14.71 10.35
CA LYS A 94 -0.81 14.67 9.04
C LYS A 94 -1.72 14.24 7.88
N GLN A 95 -2.70 13.37 8.13
CA GLN A 95 -3.69 13.01 7.12
C GLN A 95 -4.73 14.13 6.93
N ALA A 96 -5.11 14.82 8.00
CA ALA A 96 -6.04 15.96 7.94
C ALA A 96 -5.50 17.09 7.06
N GLU A 97 -4.23 17.44 7.20
CA GLU A 97 -3.56 18.44 6.35
C GLU A 97 -3.60 18.09 4.86
N ASN A 98 -3.60 16.81 4.53
CA ASN A 98 -3.56 16.31 3.15
C ASN A 98 -4.89 15.72 2.71
N PHE A 99 -5.94 15.82 3.53
CA PHE A 99 -7.26 15.32 3.16
C PHE A 99 -7.85 16.18 2.04
N ALA A 100 -8.34 15.53 1.00
CA ALA A 100 -9.01 16.19 -0.12
C ALA A 100 -10.47 15.75 -0.17
N THR A 101 -11.32 16.56 -0.78
CA THR A 101 -12.68 16.16 -1.11
C THR A 101 -12.69 15.31 -2.39
N THR A 102 -13.78 14.63 -2.63
CA THR A 102 -13.99 13.88 -3.89
C THR A 102 -13.95 14.83 -5.09
N GLU A 103 -14.50 16.04 -4.97
CA GLU A 103 -14.48 17.09 -5.97
C GLU A 103 -13.05 17.52 -6.31
N GLU A 104 -12.20 17.73 -5.31
CA GLU A 104 -10.79 18.08 -5.52
C GLU A 104 -10.04 16.98 -6.28
N ILE A 105 -10.36 15.69 -6.05
CA ILE A 105 -9.77 14.59 -6.82
C ILE A 105 -10.28 14.57 -8.26
N PHE A 106 -11.56 14.84 -8.49
CA PHE A 106 -12.09 14.95 -9.86
C PHE A 106 -11.54 16.17 -10.59
N ASP A 107 -11.33 17.29 -9.92
CA ASP A 107 -10.65 18.47 -10.48
C ASP A 107 -9.19 18.19 -10.82
N LEU A 108 -8.47 17.44 -9.97
CA LEU A 108 -7.12 16.94 -10.28
C LEU A 108 -7.15 16.14 -11.59
N LEU A 109 -8.06 15.17 -11.72
CA LEU A 109 -8.21 14.37 -12.92
C LEU A 109 -8.51 15.22 -14.16
N LYS A 110 -9.36 16.24 -14.03
CA LYS A 110 -9.70 17.17 -15.12
C LYS A 110 -8.47 17.97 -15.57
N LYS A 111 -7.66 18.48 -14.64
CA LYS A 111 -6.41 19.20 -14.94
C LYS A 111 -5.40 18.28 -15.64
N MET A 112 -5.17 17.05 -15.10
CA MET A 112 -4.27 16.09 -15.74
C MET A 112 -4.74 15.73 -17.16
N LYS A 113 -6.04 15.56 -17.36
CA LYS A 113 -6.63 15.28 -18.70
C LYS A 113 -6.43 16.46 -19.64
N ALA A 114 -6.52 17.71 -19.16
CA ALA A 114 -6.26 18.89 -19.98
C ALA A 114 -4.80 18.95 -20.43
N ASP A 115 -3.84 18.65 -19.55
CA ASP A 115 -2.40 18.61 -19.87
C ASP A 115 -2.04 17.49 -20.87
N LEU A 116 -2.89 16.46 -20.96
CA LEU A 116 -2.73 15.34 -21.91
C LEU A 116 -3.49 15.55 -23.23
N LYS A 117 -4.24 16.65 -23.38
CA LYS A 117 -5.16 16.83 -24.53
C LYS A 117 -4.45 16.86 -25.88
N ASP A 118 -3.28 17.48 -25.92
CA ASP A 118 -2.54 17.75 -27.18
C ASP A 118 -1.37 16.76 -27.36
N THR A 119 -1.35 15.66 -26.59
CA THR A 119 -0.29 14.64 -26.69
C THR A 119 -0.54 13.68 -27.84
N ASP A 120 0.51 13.32 -28.57
CA ASP A 120 0.48 12.30 -29.60
C ASP A 120 0.71 10.90 -28.99
N ASP A 121 -0.32 10.08 -28.96
CA ASP A 121 -0.29 8.71 -28.40
C ASP A 121 0.80 7.82 -29.04
N THR A 122 1.20 8.13 -30.26
CA THR A 122 2.20 7.33 -31.00
C THR A 122 3.63 7.74 -30.66
N ASN A 123 3.80 8.93 -30.06
CA ASN A 123 5.13 9.48 -29.77
C ASN A 123 5.16 10.24 -28.42
N LEU A 124 4.62 9.65 -27.36
CA LEU A 124 4.64 10.25 -26.04
C LEU A 124 6.07 10.39 -25.51
N SER A 125 6.43 11.59 -25.08
CA SER A 125 7.64 11.81 -24.29
C SER A 125 7.57 11.01 -22.97
N LYS A 126 8.74 10.81 -22.35
CA LYS A 126 8.81 10.12 -21.04
C LYS A 126 7.96 10.81 -19.97
N LYS A 127 7.88 12.15 -19.98
CA LYS A 127 7.07 12.93 -19.03
C LYS A 127 5.58 12.74 -19.26
N GLU A 128 5.14 12.81 -20.52
CA GLU A 128 3.73 12.59 -20.89
C GLU A 128 3.28 11.18 -20.58
N LYS A 129 4.11 10.16 -20.84
CA LYS A 129 3.80 8.78 -20.49
C LYS A 129 3.69 8.58 -18.98
N GLN A 130 4.54 9.24 -18.17
CA GLN A 130 4.42 9.22 -16.70
C GLN A 130 3.16 9.94 -16.21
N LEU A 131 2.79 11.07 -16.83
CA LEU A 131 1.57 11.78 -16.51
C LEU A 131 0.34 10.96 -16.87
N LEU A 132 0.31 10.34 -18.05
CA LEU A 132 -0.78 9.45 -18.46
C LEU A 132 -0.91 8.25 -17.50
N GLN A 133 0.20 7.64 -17.09
CA GLN A 133 0.20 6.57 -16.09
C GLN A 133 -0.40 7.05 -14.76
N ALA A 134 -0.02 8.23 -14.30
CA ALA A 134 -0.56 8.80 -13.05
C ALA A 134 -2.07 9.10 -13.18
N TYR A 135 -2.50 9.66 -14.31
CA TYR A 135 -3.92 9.88 -14.61
C TYR A 135 -4.74 8.59 -14.55
N VAL A 136 -4.22 7.51 -15.15
CA VAL A 136 -4.87 6.18 -15.09
C VAL A 136 -4.96 5.67 -13.66
N LEU A 137 -3.87 5.77 -12.88
CA LEU A 137 -3.86 5.37 -11.47
C LEU A 137 -4.91 6.14 -10.65
N PHE A 138 -4.95 7.48 -10.73
CA PHE A 138 -5.97 8.27 -10.05
C PHE A 138 -7.38 7.93 -10.53
N SER A 139 -7.57 7.67 -11.82
CA SER A 139 -8.86 7.26 -12.37
C SER A 139 -9.37 5.93 -11.81
N ILE A 140 -8.47 4.96 -11.58
CA ILE A 140 -8.79 3.70 -10.91
C ILE A 140 -9.23 3.97 -9.47
N TYR A 141 -8.41 4.68 -8.68
CA TYR A 141 -8.68 4.89 -7.25
C TYR A 141 -9.92 5.76 -6.99
N ALA A 142 -10.23 6.69 -7.89
CA ALA A 142 -11.43 7.52 -7.79
C ALA A 142 -12.74 6.74 -8.02
N ARG A 143 -12.69 5.60 -8.71
CA ARG A 143 -13.86 4.79 -9.04
C ARG A 143 -13.88 3.43 -8.35
N MET A 144 -12.70 2.90 -8.08
CA MET A 144 -12.49 1.58 -7.46
C MET A 144 -11.42 1.70 -6.36
N PRO A 145 -11.78 2.15 -5.14
CA PRO A 145 -10.82 2.46 -4.07
C PRO A 145 -10.22 1.18 -3.45
N MET A 146 -9.42 0.46 -4.23
CA MET A 146 -8.72 -0.74 -3.81
C MET A 146 -7.39 -0.44 -3.08
N ARG A 147 -6.75 -1.47 -2.53
CA ARG A 147 -5.39 -1.36 -1.98
C ARG A 147 -4.35 -1.21 -3.10
N ASN A 148 -3.06 -1.25 -2.76
CA ASN A 148 -1.97 -1.16 -3.74
C ASN A 148 -1.84 -2.43 -4.61
N ASP A 149 -2.92 -3.18 -4.78
CA ASP A 149 -2.92 -4.48 -5.46
C ASP A 149 -2.84 -4.34 -6.99
N VAL A 150 -3.00 -3.11 -7.51
CA VAL A 150 -2.72 -2.78 -8.92
C VAL A 150 -1.21 -2.66 -9.22
N ALA A 151 -0.35 -2.52 -8.20
CA ALA A 151 1.09 -2.55 -8.39
C ALA A 151 1.54 -3.95 -8.85
N GLY A 152 2.35 -4.01 -9.89
CA GLY A 152 2.80 -5.28 -10.48
C GLY A 152 1.75 -6.03 -11.31
N MET A 153 0.53 -5.51 -11.41
CA MET A 153 -0.56 -6.10 -12.19
C MET A 153 -0.19 -6.25 -13.67
N LYS A 154 -0.68 -7.30 -14.30
CA LYS A 154 -0.53 -7.55 -15.75
C LYS A 154 -1.84 -7.26 -16.48
N SER A 155 -1.75 -6.70 -17.69
CA SER A 155 -2.89 -6.62 -18.63
C SER A 155 -2.84 -7.78 -19.61
N ILE A 156 -3.97 -8.42 -19.84
CA ILE A 156 -4.08 -9.61 -20.70
C ILE A 156 -5.46 -9.65 -21.35
N THR A 157 -5.57 -10.21 -22.54
CA THR A 157 -6.89 -10.47 -23.15
C THR A 157 -7.57 -11.66 -22.44
N ALA A 158 -8.92 -11.67 -22.46
CA ALA A 158 -9.68 -12.79 -21.90
C ALA A 158 -9.32 -14.13 -22.56
N SER A 159 -9.04 -14.13 -23.88
CA SER A 159 -8.63 -15.32 -24.60
C SER A 159 -7.28 -15.87 -24.13
N GLU A 160 -6.29 -14.98 -23.93
CA GLU A 160 -4.96 -15.37 -23.43
C GLU A 160 -5.04 -15.80 -21.98
N PHE A 161 -5.82 -15.08 -21.15
CA PHE A 161 -6.01 -15.43 -19.73
C PHE A 161 -6.57 -16.86 -19.59
N ASN A 162 -7.56 -17.24 -20.41
CA ASN A 162 -8.13 -18.59 -20.38
C ASN A 162 -7.14 -19.70 -20.69
N LYS A 163 -6.07 -19.38 -21.43
CA LYS A 163 -5.00 -20.35 -21.81
C LYS A 163 -3.90 -20.49 -20.74
N LEU A 164 -3.86 -19.59 -19.75
CA LEU A 164 -2.88 -19.67 -18.66
C LEU A 164 -3.08 -20.94 -17.82
N SER A 165 -1.98 -21.47 -17.29
CA SER A 165 -2.00 -22.50 -16.25
C SER A 165 -2.69 -21.98 -14.99
N GLN A 166 -3.14 -22.87 -14.10
CA GLN A 166 -3.70 -22.44 -12.80
C GLN A 166 -2.66 -21.78 -11.91
N GLU A 167 -1.41 -22.22 -12.00
CA GLU A 167 -0.27 -21.66 -11.27
C GLU A 167 -0.01 -20.22 -11.74
N ASP A 168 0.11 -19.96 -13.05
CA ASP A 168 0.29 -18.61 -13.59
C ASP A 168 -0.86 -17.67 -13.22
N LYS A 169 -2.10 -18.19 -13.19
CA LYS A 169 -3.27 -17.43 -12.76
C LYS A 169 -3.18 -17.04 -11.28
N ALA A 170 -2.74 -17.96 -10.41
CA ALA A 170 -2.69 -17.75 -8.97
C ALA A 170 -1.61 -16.74 -8.55
N ASP A 171 -0.48 -16.69 -9.24
CA ASP A 171 0.69 -15.92 -8.84
C ASP A 171 0.62 -14.42 -9.16
N ASN A 172 -0.35 -13.98 -9.95
CA ASN A 172 -0.39 -12.59 -10.42
C ASN A 172 -1.80 -11.99 -10.33
N ASN A 173 -1.83 -10.65 -10.24
CA ASN A 173 -3.04 -9.87 -10.44
C ASN A 173 -3.15 -9.45 -11.91
N TYR A 174 -4.37 -9.42 -12.44
CA TYR A 174 -4.62 -9.16 -13.85
C TYR A 174 -5.70 -8.09 -14.07
N LEU A 175 -5.48 -7.23 -15.06
CA LEU A 175 -6.55 -6.55 -15.80
C LEU A 175 -6.91 -7.45 -16.99
N VAL A 176 -8.03 -8.15 -16.90
CA VAL A 176 -8.54 -9.02 -17.96
C VAL A 176 -9.42 -8.21 -18.89
N MET A 177 -9.07 -8.20 -20.19
CA MET A 177 -9.74 -7.41 -21.22
C MET A 177 -10.56 -8.30 -22.14
N GLY A 178 -11.87 -8.32 -21.94
CA GLY A 178 -12.83 -8.87 -22.91
C GLY A 178 -13.23 -7.84 -23.98
N ARG A 179 -14.06 -8.24 -24.94
CA ARG A 179 -14.56 -7.34 -25.98
C ARG A 179 -15.34 -6.15 -25.40
N SER A 180 -16.32 -6.41 -24.55
CA SER A 180 -17.17 -5.41 -23.89
C SER A 180 -16.81 -5.22 -22.42
N ASN A 181 -16.33 -6.27 -21.74
CA ASN A 181 -16.10 -6.28 -20.31
C ASN A 181 -14.62 -6.15 -19.96
N LEU A 182 -14.33 -5.44 -18.89
CA LEU A 182 -13.03 -5.41 -18.22
C LEU A 182 -13.23 -5.80 -16.78
N SER A 183 -12.29 -6.56 -16.21
CA SER A 183 -12.31 -6.89 -14.80
C SER A 183 -10.89 -6.89 -14.23
N PHE A 184 -10.75 -6.51 -12.96
CA PHE A 184 -9.56 -6.76 -12.18
C PHE A 184 -9.71 -8.12 -11.51
N LEU A 185 -8.75 -8.99 -11.74
CA LEU A 185 -8.64 -10.28 -11.04
C LEU A 185 -7.47 -10.21 -10.07
N LEU A 186 -7.80 -10.30 -8.77
CA LEU A 186 -6.83 -10.21 -7.68
C LEU A 186 -6.60 -11.60 -7.09
N ASN A 187 -5.40 -12.12 -7.26
CA ASN A 187 -4.97 -13.40 -6.71
C ASN A 187 -3.87 -13.21 -5.66
N ASP A 188 -2.94 -12.26 -5.86
CA ASP A 188 -1.94 -11.85 -4.87
C ASP A 188 -2.36 -10.55 -4.17
N TYR A 189 -3.08 -10.69 -3.05
CA TYR A 189 -3.47 -9.57 -2.19
C TYR A 189 -3.44 -9.97 -0.71
N LYS A 190 -3.47 -9.00 0.21
CA LYS A 190 -3.18 -9.19 1.64
C LYS A 190 -4.00 -10.31 2.31
N THR A 191 -5.23 -10.53 1.88
CA THR A 191 -6.18 -11.46 2.51
C THR A 191 -6.61 -12.60 1.58
N ASN A 192 -5.86 -12.86 0.50
CA ASN A 192 -6.18 -13.93 -0.47
C ASN A 192 -6.28 -15.31 0.16
N LYS A 193 -5.47 -15.61 1.20
CA LYS A 193 -5.52 -16.87 1.94
C LYS A 193 -6.86 -17.12 2.63
N SER A 194 -7.59 -16.05 2.98
CA SER A 194 -8.88 -16.14 3.67
C SER A 194 -10.07 -16.06 2.71
N TYR A 195 -9.93 -15.34 1.60
CA TYR A 195 -11.05 -15.03 0.69
C TYR A 195 -10.88 -15.60 -0.72
N GLY A 196 -9.71 -16.22 -1.03
CA GLY A 196 -9.42 -16.73 -2.37
C GLY A 196 -9.22 -15.64 -3.42
N SER A 197 -9.38 -16.00 -4.68
CA SER A 197 -9.31 -15.04 -5.80
C SER A 197 -10.53 -14.13 -5.83
N LEU A 198 -10.31 -12.84 -6.11
CA LEU A 198 -11.36 -11.83 -6.18
C LEU A 198 -11.45 -11.26 -7.60
N SER A 199 -12.63 -11.36 -8.21
CA SER A 199 -12.94 -10.71 -9.49
C SER A 199 -13.76 -9.46 -9.25
N LEU A 200 -13.30 -8.33 -9.78
CA LEU A 200 -13.94 -7.03 -9.68
C LEU A 200 -14.26 -6.52 -11.09
N ASP A 201 -15.52 -6.60 -11.47
CA ASP A 201 -15.96 -6.08 -12.75
C ASP A 201 -15.87 -4.55 -12.76
N ILE A 202 -15.47 -4.00 -13.89
CA ILE A 202 -15.36 -2.57 -14.10
C ILE A 202 -16.60 -2.14 -14.87
N ASP A 203 -17.58 -1.52 -14.20
CA ASP A 203 -18.83 -1.09 -14.84
C ASP A 203 -18.75 0.33 -15.40
N ASP A 204 -17.92 1.20 -14.80
CA ASP A 204 -17.73 2.59 -15.24
C ASP A 204 -17.15 2.67 -16.66
N GLN A 205 -17.91 3.24 -17.57
CA GLN A 205 -17.57 3.31 -19.00
C GLN A 205 -16.37 4.22 -19.27
N GLU A 206 -16.22 5.29 -18.49
CA GLU A 206 -15.07 6.20 -18.63
C GLU A 206 -13.78 5.48 -18.17
N LEU A 207 -13.82 4.72 -17.06
CA LEU A 207 -12.69 3.93 -16.62
C LEU A 207 -12.34 2.84 -17.64
N LYS A 208 -13.33 2.15 -18.22
CA LYS A 208 -13.09 1.18 -19.32
C LYS A 208 -12.34 1.83 -20.48
N ARG A 209 -12.78 3.02 -20.90
CA ARG A 209 -12.16 3.77 -21.99
C ARG A 209 -10.72 4.16 -21.66
N ILE A 210 -10.49 4.68 -20.45
CA ILE A 210 -9.16 5.07 -19.96
C ILE A 210 -8.20 3.87 -19.93
N LEU A 211 -8.65 2.73 -19.40
CA LEU A 211 -7.83 1.52 -19.31
C LEU A 211 -7.51 0.92 -20.68
N ARG A 212 -8.48 0.89 -21.61
CA ARG A 212 -8.25 0.44 -22.99
C ARG A 212 -7.23 1.33 -23.70
N HIS A 213 -7.40 2.64 -23.56
CA HIS A 213 -6.46 3.62 -24.10
C HIS A 213 -5.06 3.41 -23.52
N TRP A 214 -4.94 3.28 -22.20
CA TRP A 214 -3.67 3.03 -21.54
C TRP A 214 -2.98 1.76 -22.04
N VAL A 215 -3.71 0.65 -22.13
CA VAL A 215 -3.13 -0.61 -22.61
C VAL A 215 -2.70 -0.51 -24.08
N LYS A 216 -3.42 0.24 -24.91
CA LYS A 216 -3.01 0.52 -26.30
C LYS A 216 -1.66 1.26 -26.34
N VAL A 217 -1.47 2.27 -25.50
CA VAL A 217 -0.23 3.10 -25.43
C VAL A 217 0.91 2.35 -24.75
N ASN A 218 0.63 1.64 -23.65
CA ASN A 218 1.66 0.98 -22.84
C ASN A 218 2.07 -0.40 -23.37
N GLY A 219 1.22 -1.04 -24.18
CA GLY A 219 1.28 -2.43 -24.58
C GLY A 219 0.72 -3.38 -23.51
N GLN A 220 0.46 -4.63 -23.92
CA GLN A 220 0.05 -5.69 -22.99
C GLN A 220 1.20 -6.13 -22.08
N GLY A 221 0.90 -6.96 -21.08
CA GLY A 221 1.84 -7.44 -20.08
C GLY A 221 1.83 -6.56 -18.83
N VAL A 222 2.96 -6.06 -18.38
CA VAL A 222 3.04 -5.22 -17.16
C VAL A 222 2.18 -3.96 -17.32
N LEU A 223 1.16 -3.82 -16.48
CA LEU A 223 0.18 -2.73 -16.59
C LEU A 223 0.80 -1.37 -16.26
N PHE A 224 1.60 -1.28 -15.18
CA PHE A 224 2.27 -0.05 -14.76
C PHE A 224 3.77 -0.27 -14.64
N LYS A 225 4.56 0.59 -15.29
CA LYS A 225 6.00 0.43 -15.43
C LYS A 225 6.77 1.60 -14.83
N THR A 226 7.95 1.32 -14.30
CA THR A 226 8.95 2.32 -13.98
C THR A 226 9.50 2.95 -15.27
N SER A 227 10.29 4.01 -15.13
CA SER A 227 11.00 4.62 -16.27
C SER A 227 12.00 3.67 -16.97
N THR A 228 12.34 2.56 -16.33
CA THR A 228 13.23 1.51 -16.86
C THR A 228 12.45 0.30 -17.41
N GLY A 229 11.11 0.37 -17.48
CA GLY A 229 10.26 -0.70 -18.02
C GLY A 229 9.91 -1.82 -17.03
N LYS A 230 10.43 -1.79 -15.80
CA LYS A 230 10.10 -2.78 -14.76
C LYS A 230 8.71 -2.54 -14.17
N PRO A 231 8.03 -3.57 -13.63
CA PRO A 231 6.79 -3.38 -12.88
C PRO A 231 6.99 -2.40 -11.73
N ILE A 232 6.03 -1.50 -11.49
CA ILE A 232 6.07 -0.64 -10.30
C ILE A 232 5.78 -1.47 -9.04
N THR A 233 6.48 -1.15 -7.97
CA THR A 233 6.22 -1.69 -6.63
C THR A 233 5.09 -0.92 -5.94
N ARG A 234 4.53 -1.50 -4.87
CA ARG A 234 3.53 -0.81 -4.01
C ARG A 234 4.05 0.53 -3.45
N ILE A 235 5.37 0.64 -3.22
CA ILE A 235 6.01 1.88 -2.75
C ILE A 235 6.07 2.91 -3.88
N GLU A 236 6.47 2.51 -5.07
CA GLU A 236 6.55 3.41 -6.24
C GLU A 236 5.18 3.91 -6.66
N LEU A 237 4.14 3.06 -6.61
CA LEU A 237 2.76 3.47 -6.83
C LEU A 237 2.37 4.59 -5.87
N SER A 238 2.61 4.42 -4.56
CA SER A 238 2.33 5.47 -3.58
C SER A 238 3.13 6.75 -3.84
N LYS A 239 4.40 6.65 -4.26
CA LYS A 239 5.22 7.82 -4.63
C LYS A 239 4.68 8.57 -5.84
N ILE A 240 4.16 7.86 -6.85
CA ILE A 240 3.51 8.46 -8.01
C ILE A 240 2.29 9.28 -7.57
N LEU A 241 1.41 8.70 -6.77
CA LEU A 241 0.21 9.39 -6.30
C LEU A 241 0.56 10.62 -5.45
N LEU A 242 1.50 10.49 -4.49
CA LEU A 242 1.98 11.60 -3.68
C LEU A 242 2.56 12.75 -4.52
N LYS A 243 3.36 12.43 -5.53
CA LYS A 243 4.00 13.42 -6.41
C LYS A 243 2.96 14.22 -7.19
N TYR A 244 2.04 13.54 -7.86
CA TYR A 244 1.10 14.21 -8.75
C TYR A 244 -0.04 14.89 -8.01
N SER A 245 -0.49 14.37 -6.85
CA SER A 245 -1.45 15.10 -6.01
C SER A 245 -0.84 16.39 -5.45
N ASP A 246 0.43 16.35 -5.03
CA ASP A 246 1.17 17.54 -4.59
C ASP A 246 1.25 18.58 -5.72
N GLN A 247 1.63 18.15 -6.92
CA GLN A 247 1.78 19.01 -8.10
C GLN A 247 0.48 19.71 -8.52
N TYR A 248 -0.66 19.01 -8.47
CA TYR A 248 -1.94 19.49 -9.04
C TYR A 248 -2.86 20.15 -8.04
N ILE A 249 -2.82 19.77 -6.77
CA ILE A 249 -3.71 20.28 -5.72
C ILE A 249 -3.00 20.62 -4.41
N ASN A 250 -1.67 20.64 -4.39
CA ASN A 250 -0.84 20.95 -3.23
C ASN A 250 -1.19 20.13 -1.97
N LYS A 251 -1.52 18.83 -2.18
CA LYS A 251 -1.84 17.85 -1.14
C LYS A 251 -1.13 16.55 -1.43
N ARG A 252 -0.51 15.94 -0.42
CA ARG A 252 0.25 14.69 -0.57
C ARG A 252 -0.63 13.48 -0.25
N ILE A 253 -1.33 12.99 -1.25
CA ILE A 253 -2.37 11.97 -1.09
C ILE A 253 -1.81 10.57 -1.42
N SER A 254 -1.78 9.70 -0.40
CA SER A 254 -1.41 8.29 -0.56
C SER A 254 -2.61 7.43 -0.97
N THR A 255 -2.36 6.18 -1.40
CA THR A 255 -3.42 5.21 -1.67
C THR A 255 -4.36 4.98 -0.47
N THR A 256 -3.81 4.97 0.75
CA THR A 256 -4.62 4.83 1.96
C THR A 256 -5.55 6.03 2.14
N LEU A 257 -5.05 7.23 1.85
CA LEU A 257 -5.85 8.45 1.99
C LEU A 257 -6.92 8.54 0.89
N LEU A 258 -6.57 8.19 -0.38
CA LEU A 258 -7.55 8.08 -1.46
C LEU A 258 -8.69 7.13 -1.10
N ARG A 259 -8.37 5.97 -0.53
CA ARG A 259 -9.41 5.03 -0.09
C ARG A 259 -10.30 5.60 1.01
N LYS A 260 -9.74 6.35 1.96
CA LYS A 260 -10.55 7.03 2.98
C LYS A 260 -11.48 8.07 2.37
N ILE A 261 -11.01 8.85 1.38
CA ILE A 261 -11.81 9.87 0.68
C ILE A 261 -13.02 9.27 -0.04
N PHE A 262 -12.87 8.09 -0.65
CA PHE A 262 -13.94 7.47 -1.44
C PHE A 262 -14.75 6.40 -0.71
N LEU A 263 -14.39 6.03 0.52
CA LEU A 263 -15.10 5.04 1.35
C LEU A 263 -15.71 5.63 2.63
N SER A 264 -15.52 6.94 2.86
CA SER A 264 -16.10 7.68 4.01
C SER A 264 -17.51 8.16 3.73
#